data_280fe54331838591446fd2a8c17be275
#
_entry.id   280fe54331838591446fd2a8c17be275
#
_cell.length_a   1.000
_cell.length_b   1.000
_cell.length_c   1.000
_cell.angle_alpha   90.00
_cell.angle_beta   90.00
_cell.angle_gamma   90.00
#
_symmetry.space_group_name_H-M   'P 1'
#
loop_
_entity.id
_entity.type
_entity.pdbx_description
1 polymer ?
#
loop_
_entity_poly.entity_id
_entity_poly.type
_entity_poly.pdbx_seq_one_letter_code
_entity_poly.pdbx_strand_id
1 'polypeptide(L)'
;MTPEELQQQFISQFTTNGYKLGALAARLMPGPLAMGFATPAGAGANLASPERRAIIERHLQRVDPTLRGLRLRRAVQEAFDSYARYWIESFRLPTMSKRAVAASFREDGYRHLTEALTAGNGAIIALPHLGGWEWAGRWIADQGHPITVIVEQIEPPELFEWFVDLRSKLGMTVVPLGPKAGTAVIAALKANHVVCLLCDRDIQGGGPEVEFFGETTTLPGGAATVALRTGAPILPTAVYFTDRFDGHLGYVRPPIPVDRQAKRLRDDVQRVTQLIATELEVLIRRAPSQWHLFQPNWPSDPGYGEPSSSET
;
A
#
# COMPACT_ATOMS: atom_id res chain seq x y z
N MET A 1 2.82 -35.26 -13.73
CA MET A 1 2.90 -34.38 -12.55
C MET A 1 3.88 -35.02 -11.58
N THR A 2 4.95 -34.31 -11.23
CA THR A 2 5.94 -34.78 -10.28
C THR A 2 5.42 -34.66 -8.84
N PRO A 3 5.99 -35.38 -7.86
CA PRO A 3 5.62 -35.21 -6.45
C PRO A 3 5.76 -33.76 -5.96
N GLU A 4 6.77 -33.01 -6.47
CA GLU A 4 6.99 -31.60 -6.15
C GLU A 4 5.89 -30.71 -6.74
N GLU A 5 5.45 -30.95 -7.98
CA GLU A 5 4.33 -30.21 -8.59
C GLU A 5 3.02 -30.45 -7.82
N LEU A 6 2.78 -31.69 -7.35
CA LEU A 6 1.63 -32.02 -6.53
C LEU A 6 1.66 -31.30 -5.18
N GLN A 7 2.82 -31.25 -4.53
CA GLN A 7 3.00 -30.58 -3.25
C GLN A 7 2.80 -29.07 -3.40
N GLN A 8 3.37 -28.44 -4.42
CA GLN A 8 3.18 -27.02 -4.71
C GLN A 8 1.71 -26.70 -5.00
N GLN A 9 1.03 -27.52 -5.80
CA GLN A 9 -0.39 -27.35 -6.09
C GLN A 9 -1.25 -27.48 -4.82
N PHE A 10 -0.93 -28.41 -3.92
CA PHE A 10 -1.65 -28.57 -2.65
C PHE A 10 -1.45 -27.36 -1.73
N ILE A 11 -0.22 -26.86 -1.59
CA ILE A 11 0.10 -25.65 -0.80
C ILE A 11 -0.64 -24.44 -1.38
N SER A 12 -0.59 -24.27 -2.71
CA SER A 12 -1.29 -23.20 -3.44
C SER A 12 -2.80 -23.20 -3.15
N GLN A 13 -3.43 -24.35 -3.31
CA GLN A 13 -4.88 -24.49 -3.04
C GLN A 13 -5.21 -24.25 -1.57
N PHE A 14 -4.38 -24.75 -0.66
CA PHE A 14 -4.59 -24.56 0.78
C PHE A 14 -4.50 -23.08 1.16
N THR A 15 -3.48 -22.38 0.67
CA THR A 15 -3.28 -20.95 0.90
C THR A 15 -4.45 -20.14 0.34
N THR A 16 -4.79 -20.34 -0.94
CA THR A 16 -5.91 -19.63 -1.59
C THR A 16 -7.24 -19.88 -0.90
N ASN A 17 -7.51 -21.13 -0.49
CA ASN A 17 -8.74 -21.47 0.23
C ASN A 17 -8.76 -20.86 1.64
N GLY A 18 -7.62 -20.76 2.32
CA GLY A 18 -7.48 -20.07 3.59
C GLY A 18 -7.90 -18.59 3.50
N TYR A 19 -7.40 -17.87 2.50
CA TYR A 19 -7.81 -16.48 2.23
C TYR A 19 -9.31 -16.37 1.91
N LYS A 20 -9.86 -17.26 1.08
CA LYS A 20 -11.29 -17.28 0.72
C LYS A 20 -12.17 -17.55 1.94
N LEU A 21 -11.80 -18.50 2.80
CA LEU A 21 -12.51 -18.80 4.05
C LEU A 21 -12.43 -17.65 5.04
N GLY A 22 -11.26 -17.05 5.22
CA GLY A 22 -11.08 -15.86 6.03
C GLY A 22 -11.94 -14.69 5.55
N ALA A 23 -11.97 -14.46 4.24
CA ALA A 23 -12.81 -13.44 3.63
C ALA A 23 -14.31 -13.73 3.83
N LEU A 24 -14.75 -14.97 3.69
CA LEU A 24 -16.12 -15.38 3.94
C LEU A 24 -16.49 -15.13 5.41
N ALA A 25 -15.66 -15.58 6.34
CA ALA A 25 -15.87 -15.36 7.77
C ALA A 25 -15.96 -13.86 8.10
N ALA A 26 -15.03 -13.06 7.59
CA ALA A 26 -15.03 -11.60 7.79
C ALA A 26 -16.31 -10.94 7.25
N ARG A 27 -16.85 -11.40 6.11
CA ARG A 27 -18.08 -10.87 5.50
C ARG A 27 -19.35 -11.24 6.27
N LEU A 28 -19.39 -12.44 6.85
CA LEU A 28 -20.56 -12.92 7.59
C LEU A 28 -20.65 -12.33 9.00
N MET A 29 -19.53 -11.89 9.59
CA MET A 29 -19.53 -11.29 10.93
C MET A 29 -20.08 -9.86 10.93
N PRO A 30 -20.87 -9.46 11.94
CA PRO A 30 -21.18 -8.04 12.18
C PRO A 30 -19.91 -7.20 12.32
N GLY A 31 -19.94 -5.96 11.80
CA GLY A 31 -18.77 -5.08 11.76
C GLY A 31 -17.98 -4.98 13.07
N PRO A 32 -18.62 -4.61 14.21
CA PRO A 32 -17.91 -4.50 15.47
C PRO A 32 -17.24 -5.79 15.95
N LEU A 33 -17.88 -6.94 15.70
CA LEU A 33 -17.30 -8.25 16.04
C LEU A 33 -16.09 -8.56 15.14
N ALA A 34 -16.21 -8.34 13.83
CA ALA A 34 -15.11 -8.56 12.90
C ALA A 34 -13.89 -7.70 13.28
N MET A 35 -14.10 -6.44 13.63
CA MET A 35 -13.01 -5.56 14.09
C MET A 35 -12.43 -5.98 15.45
N GLY A 36 -13.25 -6.54 16.34
CA GLY A 36 -12.79 -7.12 17.60
C GLY A 36 -11.81 -8.29 17.42
N PHE A 37 -11.84 -8.96 16.27
CA PHE A 37 -10.88 -10.01 15.94
C PHE A 37 -9.51 -9.48 15.46
N ALA A 38 -9.37 -8.21 15.13
CA ALA A 38 -8.10 -7.67 14.66
C ALA A 38 -6.98 -7.80 15.70
N THR A 39 -7.24 -7.45 16.95
CA THR A 39 -6.26 -7.56 18.03
C THR A 39 -5.83 -9.01 18.34
N PRO A 40 -6.72 -9.98 18.58
CA PRO A 40 -6.27 -11.36 18.78
C PRO A 40 -5.59 -11.96 17.54
N ALA A 41 -6.01 -11.61 16.33
CA ALA A 41 -5.33 -12.03 15.09
C ALA A 41 -3.93 -11.40 14.97
N GLY A 42 -3.80 -10.09 15.25
CA GLY A 42 -2.52 -9.40 15.30
C GLY A 42 -1.58 -9.98 16.36
N ALA A 43 -2.09 -10.30 17.54
CA ALA A 43 -1.30 -10.93 18.61
C ALA A 43 -0.80 -12.34 18.20
N GLY A 44 -1.67 -13.14 17.59
CA GLY A 44 -1.29 -14.45 17.05
C GLY A 44 -0.21 -14.33 15.98
N ALA A 45 -0.36 -13.40 15.02
CA ALA A 45 0.62 -13.15 13.97
C ALA A 45 1.96 -12.65 14.52
N ASN A 46 1.94 -11.76 15.52
CA ASN A 46 3.15 -11.27 16.20
C ASN A 46 3.92 -12.42 16.87
N LEU A 47 3.22 -13.32 17.57
CA LEU A 47 3.84 -14.48 18.22
C LEU A 47 4.41 -15.48 17.18
N ALA A 48 3.71 -15.70 16.08
CA ALA A 48 4.09 -16.66 15.06
C ALA A 48 5.21 -16.16 14.13
N SER A 49 5.50 -14.85 14.07
CA SER A 49 6.43 -14.27 13.08
C SER A 49 7.56 -13.46 13.74
N PRO A 50 8.54 -14.12 14.39
CA PRO A 50 9.64 -13.42 15.08
C PRO A 50 10.51 -12.59 14.12
N GLU A 51 10.70 -13.05 12.89
CA GLU A 51 11.47 -12.34 11.87
C GLU A 51 10.77 -11.02 11.47
N ARG A 52 9.48 -11.08 11.11
CA ARG A 52 8.70 -9.89 10.80
C ARG A 52 8.66 -8.90 11.97
N ARG A 53 8.54 -9.42 13.20
CA ARG A 53 8.63 -8.59 14.40
C ARG A 53 9.94 -7.83 14.49
N ALA A 54 11.08 -8.50 14.25
CA ALA A 54 12.39 -7.86 14.28
C ALA A 54 12.52 -6.76 13.21
N ILE A 55 11.97 -6.97 12.02
CA ILE A 55 11.93 -5.95 10.94
C ILE A 55 11.07 -4.74 11.38
N ILE A 56 9.86 -4.98 11.89
CA ILE A 56 8.97 -3.91 12.36
C ILE A 56 9.62 -3.11 13.48
N GLU A 57 10.29 -3.75 14.44
CA GLU A 57 11.04 -3.08 15.50
C GLU A 57 12.06 -2.09 14.92
N ARG A 58 12.84 -2.52 13.93
CA ARG A 58 13.84 -1.68 13.25
C ARG A 58 13.18 -0.51 12.52
N HIS A 59 12.10 -0.77 11.76
CA HIS A 59 11.39 0.27 11.03
C HIS A 59 10.79 1.32 11.98
N LEU A 60 10.13 0.90 13.03
CA LEU A 60 9.58 1.82 14.04
C LEU A 60 10.68 2.65 14.72
N GLN A 61 11.84 2.05 14.98
CA GLN A 61 12.98 2.78 15.56
C GLN A 61 13.67 3.74 14.58
N ARG A 62 13.59 3.49 13.26
CA ARG A 62 14.01 4.48 12.26
C ARG A 62 13.07 5.68 12.23
N VAL A 63 11.76 5.43 12.30
CA VAL A 63 10.75 6.51 12.33
C VAL A 63 10.85 7.33 13.62
N ASP A 64 10.97 6.67 14.77
CA ASP A 64 11.17 7.28 16.10
C ASP A 64 12.31 6.61 16.86
N PRO A 65 13.53 7.15 16.81
CA PRO A 65 14.69 6.61 17.52
C PRO A 65 14.55 6.60 19.04
N THR A 66 13.54 7.20 19.61
CA THR A 66 13.29 7.19 21.06
C THR A 66 12.51 5.98 21.56
N LEU A 67 11.91 5.20 20.65
CA LEU A 67 11.14 4.01 20.98
C LEU A 67 12.05 2.90 21.56
N ARG A 68 11.79 2.51 22.81
CA ARG A 68 12.54 1.48 23.54
C ARG A 68 11.62 0.70 24.50
N GLY A 69 12.06 -0.50 24.86
CA GLY A 69 11.44 -1.31 25.92
C GLY A 69 9.95 -1.58 25.69
N LEU A 70 9.11 -1.30 26.68
CA LEU A 70 7.68 -1.56 26.61
C LEU A 70 6.96 -0.69 25.56
N ARG A 71 7.41 0.55 25.35
CA ARG A 71 6.82 1.42 24.32
C ARG A 71 7.04 0.85 22.92
N LEU A 72 8.23 0.35 22.62
CA LEU A 72 8.53 -0.31 21.35
C LEU A 72 7.69 -1.58 21.18
N ARG A 73 7.66 -2.46 22.19
CA ARG A 73 6.85 -3.69 22.12
C ARG A 73 5.38 -3.42 21.87
N ARG A 74 4.83 -2.36 22.48
CA ARG A 74 3.46 -1.93 22.27
C ARG A 74 3.25 -1.43 20.83
N ALA A 75 4.13 -0.58 20.32
CA ALA A 75 4.06 -0.08 18.95
C ALA A 75 4.15 -1.22 17.91
N VAL A 76 4.98 -2.23 18.15
CA VAL A 76 5.06 -3.44 17.33
C VAL A 76 3.73 -4.21 17.34
N GLN A 77 3.14 -4.42 18.52
CA GLN A 77 1.84 -5.08 18.63
C GLN A 77 0.75 -4.29 17.87
N GLU A 78 0.72 -2.97 18.03
CA GLU A 78 -0.20 -2.09 17.30
C GLU A 78 -0.02 -2.19 15.78
N ALA A 79 1.22 -2.41 15.29
CA ALA A 79 1.47 -2.61 13.86
C ALA A 79 0.87 -3.93 13.34
N PHE A 80 0.99 -5.02 14.09
CA PHE A 80 0.34 -6.28 13.75
C PHE A 80 -1.18 -6.19 13.82
N ASP A 81 -1.73 -5.50 14.84
CA ASP A 81 -3.17 -5.29 14.99
C ASP A 81 -3.71 -4.45 13.83
N SER A 82 -2.99 -3.40 13.43
CA SER A 82 -3.31 -2.55 12.29
C SER A 82 -3.31 -3.35 10.97
N TYR A 83 -2.33 -4.23 10.78
CA TYR A 83 -2.27 -5.08 9.58
C TYR A 83 -3.40 -6.13 9.55
N ALA A 84 -3.72 -6.72 10.69
CA ALA A 84 -4.87 -7.62 10.80
C ALA A 84 -6.20 -6.88 10.49
N ARG A 85 -6.36 -5.65 11.00
CA ARG A 85 -7.49 -4.77 10.69
C ARG A 85 -7.60 -4.51 9.18
N TYR A 86 -6.48 -4.16 8.53
CA TYR A 86 -6.44 -3.94 7.07
C TYR A 86 -7.00 -5.14 6.30
N TRP A 87 -6.58 -6.36 6.64
CA TRP A 87 -7.07 -7.57 5.98
C TRP A 87 -8.55 -7.82 6.20
N ILE A 88 -9.01 -7.73 7.44
CA ILE A 88 -10.43 -7.91 7.79
C ILE A 88 -11.30 -6.90 7.03
N GLU A 89 -10.90 -5.63 6.99
CA GLU A 89 -11.64 -4.59 6.28
C GLU A 89 -11.62 -4.80 4.78
N SER A 90 -10.46 -5.11 4.17
CA SER A 90 -10.33 -5.39 2.74
C SER A 90 -11.23 -6.53 2.29
N PHE A 91 -11.35 -7.59 3.10
CA PHE A 91 -12.24 -8.71 2.79
C PHE A 91 -13.72 -8.35 2.87
N ARG A 92 -14.10 -7.45 3.74
CA ARG A 92 -15.49 -7.00 3.94
C ARG A 92 -15.91 -5.95 2.91
N LEU A 93 -14.98 -5.14 2.45
CA LEU A 93 -15.22 -3.95 1.63
C LEU A 93 -16.10 -4.20 0.38
N PRO A 94 -15.96 -5.33 -0.38
CA PRO A 94 -16.84 -5.59 -1.52
C PRO A 94 -18.33 -5.75 -1.18
N THR A 95 -18.66 -6.06 0.07
CA THR A 95 -20.06 -6.21 0.55
C THR A 95 -20.63 -4.95 1.17
N MET A 96 -19.81 -3.92 1.35
CA MET A 96 -20.24 -2.65 1.95
C MET A 96 -21.02 -1.79 0.94
N SER A 97 -22.07 -1.15 1.39
CA SER A 97 -22.78 -0.17 0.57
C SER A 97 -21.97 1.12 0.41
N LYS A 98 -22.15 1.84 -0.70
CA LYS A 98 -21.54 3.17 -0.92
C LYS A 98 -21.80 4.11 0.26
N ARG A 99 -23.02 4.10 0.81
CA ARG A 99 -23.41 4.92 1.97
C ARG A 99 -22.58 4.56 3.22
N ALA A 100 -22.36 3.28 3.47
CA ALA A 100 -21.57 2.84 4.62
C ALA A 100 -20.10 3.23 4.47
N VAL A 101 -19.51 3.07 3.27
CA VAL A 101 -18.16 3.51 2.95
C VAL A 101 -18.02 5.01 3.15
N ALA A 102 -18.93 5.81 2.59
CA ALA A 102 -18.91 7.27 2.74
C ALA A 102 -19.07 7.73 4.20
N ALA A 103 -19.93 7.06 4.98
CA ALA A 103 -20.19 7.41 6.38
C ALA A 103 -19.01 7.13 7.32
N SER A 104 -18.07 6.28 6.91
CA SER A 104 -16.88 5.90 7.67
C SER A 104 -15.60 6.57 7.18
N PHE A 105 -15.66 7.32 6.09
CA PHE A 105 -14.51 7.99 5.49
C PHE A 105 -14.59 9.50 5.69
N ARG A 106 -13.49 10.08 6.16
CA ARG A 106 -13.26 11.53 6.16
C ARG A 106 -12.11 11.83 5.22
N GLU A 107 -12.14 13.00 4.63
CA GLU A 107 -11.08 13.45 3.73
C GLU A 107 -10.48 14.78 4.22
N ASP A 108 -9.18 14.93 4.01
CA ASP A 108 -8.43 16.17 4.21
C ASP A 108 -7.53 16.36 2.99
N GLY A 109 -7.71 17.48 2.32
CA GLY A 109 -6.96 17.81 1.09
C GLY A 109 -7.49 17.17 -0.20
N TYR A 110 -8.67 16.58 -0.23
CA TYR A 110 -9.29 16.01 -1.44
C TYR A 110 -9.38 17.02 -2.60
N ARG A 111 -9.44 18.32 -2.30
CA ARG A 111 -9.39 19.39 -3.29
C ARG A 111 -8.19 19.27 -4.23
N HIS A 112 -7.02 18.82 -3.76
CA HIS A 112 -5.84 18.67 -4.60
C HIS A 112 -6.05 17.63 -5.71
N LEU A 113 -6.79 16.55 -5.40
CA LEU A 113 -7.17 15.56 -6.40
C LEU A 113 -8.18 16.13 -7.39
N THR A 114 -9.21 16.83 -6.93
CA THR A 114 -10.24 17.40 -7.82
C THR A 114 -9.68 18.50 -8.71
N GLU A 115 -8.77 19.34 -8.19
CA GLU A 115 -8.04 20.33 -8.98
C GLU A 115 -7.17 19.67 -10.07
N ALA A 116 -6.43 18.61 -9.73
CA ALA A 116 -5.63 17.85 -10.68
C ALA A 116 -6.47 17.24 -11.81
N LEU A 117 -7.59 16.60 -11.47
CA LEU A 117 -8.51 16.02 -12.46
C LEU A 117 -9.20 17.07 -13.31
N THR A 118 -9.50 18.24 -12.75
CA THR A 118 -10.06 19.38 -13.50
C THR A 118 -9.06 19.92 -14.54
N ALA A 119 -7.76 19.85 -14.26
CA ALA A 119 -6.71 20.20 -15.21
C ALA A 119 -6.61 19.20 -16.39
N GLY A 120 -7.19 18.01 -16.28
CA GLY A 120 -7.34 17.05 -17.39
C GLY A 120 -6.13 16.17 -17.69
N ASN A 121 -5.13 16.15 -16.80
CA ASN A 121 -3.90 15.36 -16.97
C ASN A 121 -3.86 14.07 -16.11
N GLY A 122 -4.99 13.69 -15.50
CA GLY A 122 -5.04 12.65 -14.49
C GLY A 122 -4.30 13.07 -13.21
N ALA A 123 -4.18 12.16 -12.27
CA ALA A 123 -3.44 12.37 -11.03
C ALA A 123 -2.73 11.09 -10.59
N ILE A 124 -1.52 11.22 -10.05
CA ILE A 124 -0.78 10.13 -9.44
C ILE A 124 -0.89 10.29 -7.92
N ILE A 125 -1.52 9.32 -7.27
CA ILE A 125 -1.55 9.20 -5.82
C ILE A 125 -0.35 8.34 -5.40
N ALA A 126 0.63 8.93 -4.72
CA ALA A 126 1.79 8.24 -4.18
C ALA A 126 1.53 7.90 -2.70
N LEU A 127 1.49 6.62 -2.38
CA LEU A 127 1.10 6.10 -1.07
C LEU A 127 2.23 5.29 -0.42
N PRO A 128 2.34 5.29 0.92
CA PRO A 128 2.99 4.19 1.64
C PRO A 128 1.98 3.04 1.87
N HIS A 129 2.46 1.84 2.18
CA HIS A 129 1.64 0.74 2.70
C HIS A 129 1.16 1.07 4.11
N LEU A 130 0.17 1.96 4.23
CA LEU A 130 -0.25 2.51 5.52
C LEU A 130 -1.78 2.55 5.64
N GLY A 131 -2.31 1.96 6.71
CA GLY A 131 -3.73 1.98 7.07
C GLY A 131 -4.64 1.33 6.02
N GLY A 132 -5.76 1.98 5.71
CA GLY A 132 -6.83 1.40 4.88
C GLY A 132 -6.88 1.91 3.45
N TRP A 133 -5.80 1.82 2.67
CA TRP A 133 -5.75 2.36 1.30
C TRP A 133 -6.79 1.75 0.34
N GLU A 134 -7.19 0.49 0.52
CA GLU A 134 -8.27 -0.12 -0.28
C GLU A 134 -9.60 0.61 -0.07
N TRP A 135 -9.84 1.08 1.15
CA TRP A 135 -11.05 1.84 1.48
C TRP A 135 -11.11 3.17 0.74
N ALA A 136 -9.98 3.90 0.72
CA ALA A 136 -9.88 5.14 -0.05
C ALA A 136 -10.05 4.91 -1.55
N GLY A 137 -9.45 3.84 -2.09
CA GLY A 137 -9.62 3.48 -3.49
C GLY A 137 -11.09 3.22 -3.83
N ARG A 138 -11.80 2.46 -3.00
CA ARG A 138 -13.23 2.25 -3.15
C ARG A 138 -14.01 3.57 -3.03
N TRP A 139 -13.69 4.40 -2.05
CA TRP A 139 -14.37 5.67 -1.84
C TRP A 139 -14.19 6.61 -3.05
N ILE A 140 -12.99 6.73 -3.60
CA ILE A 140 -12.70 7.53 -4.80
C ILE A 140 -13.46 6.99 -6.02
N ALA A 141 -13.51 5.67 -6.21
CA ALA A 141 -14.32 5.05 -7.27
C ALA A 141 -15.82 5.35 -7.10
N ASP A 142 -16.32 5.33 -5.87
CA ASP A 142 -17.71 5.66 -5.55
C ASP A 142 -18.04 7.15 -5.79
N GLN A 143 -17.03 8.07 -5.79
CA GLN A 143 -17.17 9.46 -6.22
C GLN A 143 -17.24 9.60 -7.75
N GLY A 144 -17.07 8.53 -8.51
CA GLY A 144 -17.13 8.53 -9.96
C GLY A 144 -15.79 8.77 -10.67
N HIS A 145 -14.67 8.74 -9.94
CA HIS A 145 -13.35 8.86 -10.55
C HIS A 145 -12.79 7.48 -10.92
N PRO A 146 -12.46 7.23 -12.20
CA PRO A 146 -11.81 5.99 -12.61
C PRO A 146 -10.44 5.86 -11.94
N ILE A 147 -10.20 4.70 -11.30
CA ILE A 147 -8.94 4.39 -10.60
C ILE A 147 -8.21 3.27 -11.32
N THR A 148 -6.90 3.43 -11.47
CA THR A 148 -5.97 2.40 -11.91
C THR A 148 -4.94 2.15 -10.80
N VAL A 149 -4.75 0.89 -10.43
CA VAL A 149 -3.79 0.47 -9.40
C VAL A 149 -2.76 -0.48 -10.02
N ILE A 150 -1.49 -0.33 -9.63
CA ILE A 150 -0.43 -1.28 -9.99
C ILE A 150 -0.28 -2.27 -8.83
N VAL A 151 -0.23 -3.56 -9.18
CA VAL A 151 -0.19 -4.64 -8.19
C VAL A 151 0.93 -5.61 -8.51
N GLU A 152 1.72 -5.96 -7.49
CA GLU A 152 2.70 -7.05 -7.58
C GLU A 152 1.99 -8.38 -7.89
N GLN A 153 2.59 -9.17 -8.77
CA GLN A 153 2.13 -10.52 -9.03
C GLN A 153 2.61 -11.43 -7.89
N ILE A 154 1.67 -11.85 -7.06
CA ILE A 154 1.93 -12.75 -5.93
C ILE A 154 1.69 -14.20 -6.32
N GLU A 155 2.38 -15.10 -5.65
CA GLU A 155 2.15 -16.55 -5.76
C GLU A 155 1.19 -17.03 -4.64
N PRO A 156 0.32 -17.97 -4.93
CA PRO A 156 0.10 -18.62 -6.22
C PRO A 156 -0.78 -17.78 -7.18
N PRO A 157 -0.74 -18.04 -8.51
CA PRO A 157 -1.50 -17.26 -9.50
C PRO A 157 -3.00 -17.14 -9.21
N GLU A 158 -3.62 -18.21 -8.66
CA GLU A 158 -5.05 -18.21 -8.32
C GLU A 158 -5.36 -17.20 -7.18
N LEU A 159 -4.42 -16.98 -6.27
CA LEU A 159 -4.55 -15.99 -5.23
C LEU A 159 -4.44 -14.57 -5.83
N PHE A 160 -3.49 -14.37 -6.74
CA PHE A 160 -3.38 -13.11 -7.48
C PHE A 160 -4.67 -12.78 -8.25
N GLU A 161 -5.22 -13.72 -9.02
CA GLU A 161 -6.48 -13.55 -9.74
C GLU A 161 -7.64 -13.21 -8.80
N TRP A 162 -7.69 -13.84 -7.63
CA TRP A 162 -8.71 -13.56 -6.63
C TRP A 162 -8.60 -12.13 -6.09
N PHE A 163 -7.39 -11.60 -5.86
CA PHE A 163 -7.19 -10.21 -5.46
C PHE A 163 -7.51 -9.21 -6.59
N VAL A 164 -7.21 -9.56 -7.83
CA VAL A 164 -7.62 -8.77 -9.00
C VAL A 164 -9.14 -8.66 -9.07
N ASP A 165 -9.86 -9.78 -8.92
CA ASP A 165 -11.33 -9.81 -8.89
C ASP A 165 -11.90 -8.98 -7.72
N LEU A 166 -11.27 -9.10 -6.53
CA LEU A 166 -11.68 -8.32 -5.37
C LEU A 166 -11.58 -6.82 -5.65
N ARG A 167 -10.45 -6.32 -6.15
CA ARG A 167 -10.25 -4.89 -6.47
C ARG A 167 -11.13 -4.42 -7.63
N SER A 168 -11.36 -5.26 -8.62
CA SER A 168 -12.28 -4.97 -9.73
C SER A 168 -13.71 -4.75 -9.22
N LYS A 169 -14.16 -5.53 -8.24
CA LYS A 169 -15.45 -5.34 -7.56
C LYS A 169 -15.53 -4.05 -6.75
N LEU A 170 -14.40 -3.49 -6.38
CA LEU A 170 -14.30 -2.18 -5.72
C LEU A 170 -14.32 -1.01 -6.72
N GLY A 171 -14.39 -1.28 -8.03
CA GLY A 171 -14.39 -0.26 -9.09
C GLY A 171 -12.98 0.17 -9.53
N MET A 172 -11.95 -0.62 -9.22
CA MET A 172 -10.57 -0.34 -9.60
C MET A 172 -10.15 -1.14 -10.84
N THR A 173 -9.41 -0.52 -11.75
CA THR A 173 -8.69 -1.21 -12.82
C THR A 173 -7.34 -1.67 -12.30
N VAL A 174 -7.10 -2.97 -12.30
CA VAL A 174 -5.84 -3.55 -11.83
C VAL A 174 -4.90 -3.77 -13.00
N VAL A 175 -3.67 -3.29 -12.89
CA VAL A 175 -2.58 -3.51 -13.83
C VAL A 175 -1.47 -4.29 -13.11
N PRO A 176 -1.12 -5.49 -13.58
CA PRO A 176 -0.01 -6.25 -13.02
C PRO A 176 1.33 -5.50 -13.18
N LEU A 177 2.15 -5.51 -12.14
CA LEU A 177 3.51 -4.99 -12.18
C LEU A 177 4.33 -5.78 -13.21
N GLY A 178 4.98 -5.09 -14.14
CA GLY A 178 5.76 -5.72 -15.19
C GLY A 178 6.04 -4.79 -16.37
N PRO A 179 6.60 -5.29 -17.49
CA PRO A 179 7.07 -4.47 -18.61
C PRO A 179 5.99 -3.59 -19.26
N LYS A 180 4.72 -3.97 -19.17
CA LYS A 180 3.58 -3.23 -19.73
C LYS A 180 2.96 -2.21 -18.76
N ALA A 181 3.32 -2.25 -17.48
CA ALA A 181 2.72 -1.41 -16.44
C ALA A 181 2.88 0.08 -16.75
N GLY A 182 4.07 0.53 -17.13
CA GLY A 182 4.32 1.93 -17.46
C GLY A 182 3.45 2.45 -18.61
N THR A 183 3.26 1.66 -19.68
CA THR A 183 2.39 2.03 -20.80
C THR A 183 0.93 2.13 -20.38
N ALA A 184 0.46 1.19 -19.56
CA ALA A 184 -0.92 1.20 -19.06
C ALA A 184 -1.18 2.41 -18.13
N VAL A 185 -0.23 2.75 -17.27
CA VAL A 185 -0.30 3.94 -16.40
C VAL A 185 -0.37 5.23 -17.22
N ILE A 186 0.49 5.38 -18.24
CA ILE A 186 0.48 6.55 -19.13
C ILE A 186 -0.87 6.66 -19.86
N ALA A 187 -1.42 5.54 -20.33
CA ALA A 187 -2.73 5.52 -20.98
C ALA A 187 -3.85 5.95 -20.01
N ALA A 188 -3.83 5.46 -18.77
CA ALA A 188 -4.80 5.83 -17.75
C ALA A 188 -4.73 7.33 -17.41
N LEU A 189 -3.53 7.90 -17.23
CA LEU A 189 -3.36 9.33 -16.97
C LEU A 189 -3.86 10.19 -18.13
N LYS A 190 -3.55 9.81 -19.38
CA LYS A 190 -4.08 10.49 -20.59
C LYS A 190 -5.60 10.42 -20.68
N ALA A 191 -6.22 9.40 -20.13
CA ALA A 191 -7.67 9.27 -20.01
C ALA A 191 -8.24 10.01 -18.78
N ASN A 192 -7.42 10.81 -18.11
CA ASN A 192 -7.77 11.57 -16.89
C ASN A 192 -8.20 10.69 -15.70
N HIS A 193 -7.59 9.51 -15.57
CA HIS A 193 -7.82 8.61 -14.42
C HIS A 193 -6.94 8.99 -13.23
N VAL A 194 -7.34 8.52 -12.05
CA VAL A 194 -6.51 8.47 -10.85
C VAL A 194 -5.64 7.22 -10.92
N VAL A 195 -4.33 7.36 -10.79
CA VAL A 195 -3.38 6.25 -10.73
C VAL A 195 -2.80 6.17 -9.33
N CYS A 196 -3.00 5.04 -8.64
CA CYS A 196 -2.48 4.82 -7.28
C CYS A 196 -1.25 3.93 -7.33
N LEU A 197 -0.16 4.40 -6.73
CA LEU A 197 1.14 3.72 -6.68
C LEU A 197 1.64 3.67 -5.25
N LEU A 198 1.94 2.46 -4.75
CA LEU A 198 2.67 2.27 -3.51
C LEU A 198 4.15 2.57 -3.77
N CYS A 199 4.72 3.50 -3.02
CA CYS A 199 6.02 4.11 -3.35
C CYS A 199 7.08 3.93 -2.24
N ASP A 200 6.79 3.20 -1.19
CA ASP A 200 7.63 3.03 -0.01
C ASP A 200 8.50 1.77 -0.01
N ARG A 201 8.43 0.94 -1.06
CA ARG A 201 9.22 -0.29 -1.22
C ARG A 201 9.59 -0.54 -2.67
N ASP A 202 10.87 -0.80 -2.94
CA ASP A 202 11.38 -1.21 -4.26
C ASP A 202 11.40 -2.73 -4.40
N ILE A 203 10.29 -3.28 -4.91
CA ILE A 203 10.09 -4.73 -5.05
C ILE A 203 10.97 -5.33 -6.17
N GLN A 204 11.16 -4.58 -7.26
CA GLN A 204 11.88 -5.07 -8.43
C GLN A 204 13.41 -4.89 -8.30
N GLY A 205 13.84 -4.04 -7.36
CA GLY A 205 15.22 -3.60 -7.24
C GLY A 205 15.64 -2.64 -8.36
N GLY A 206 16.73 -1.93 -8.13
CA GLY A 206 17.30 -1.00 -9.11
C GLY A 206 16.57 0.33 -9.25
N GLY A 207 15.69 0.66 -8.35
CA GLY A 207 15.12 1.99 -8.22
C GLY A 207 16.17 3.04 -7.86
N PRO A 208 15.83 4.35 -7.95
CA PRO A 208 16.70 5.43 -7.53
C PRO A 208 17.10 5.31 -6.06
N GLU A 209 18.37 5.57 -5.78
CA GLU A 209 18.85 5.71 -4.39
C GLU A 209 18.29 7.00 -3.79
N VAL A 210 17.76 6.89 -2.58
CA VAL A 210 17.19 8.00 -1.80
C VAL A 210 17.58 7.89 -0.35
N GLU A 211 17.60 9.00 0.35
CA GLU A 211 17.59 9.03 1.80
C GLU A 211 16.15 8.85 2.29
N PHE A 212 15.93 7.84 3.11
CA PHE A 212 14.62 7.53 3.67
C PHE A 212 14.77 7.18 5.16
N PHE A 213 14.21 7.99 6.03
CA PHE A 213 14.40 7.94 7.49
C PHE A 213 15.88 7.96 7.91
N GLY A 214 16.71 8.78 7.25
CA GLY A 214 18.12 9.00 7.60
C GLY A 214 19.07 7.88 7.18
N GLU A 215 18.61 6.92 6.36
CA GLU A 215 19.45 5.87 5.79
C GLU A 215 19.19 5.76 4.28
N THR A 216 20.24 5.48 3.50
CA THR A 216 20.14 5.31 2.06
C THR A 216 19.49 3.96 1.72
N THR A 217 18.50 3.99 0.84
CA THR A 217 17.86 2.81 0.25
C THR A 217 17.41 3.10 -1.17
N THR A 218 16.81 2.12 -1.86
CA THR A 218 16.16 2.34 -3.16
C THR A 218 14.65 2.38 -3.00
N LEU A 219 13.98 3.29 -3.73
CA LEU A 219 12.53 3.33 -3.85
C LEU A 219 12.08 3.29 -5.31
N PRO A 220 10.81 2.91 -5.60
CA PRO A 220 10.34 2.78 -6.98
C PRO A 220 10.36 4.12 -7.72
N GLY A 221 11.11 4.23 -8.81
CA GLY A 221 11.15 5.42 -9.66
C GLY A 221 9.97 5.57 -10.63
N GLY A 222 8.99 4.65 -10.59
CA GLY A 222 7.89 4.60 -11.53
C GLY A 222 7.00 5.85 -11.50
N ALA A 223 6.57 6.28 -10.32
CA ALA A 223 5.75 7.48 -10.15
C ALA A 223 6.44 8.73 -10.70
N ALA A 224 7.71 8.93 -10.34
CA ALA A 224 8.53 10.03 -10.83
C ALA A 224 8.69 9.99 -12.36
N THR A 225 9.00 8.82 -12.92
CA THR A 225 9.19 8.63 -14.36
C THR A 225 7.94 8.97 -15.15
N VAL A 226 6.78 8.51 -14.69
CA VAL A 226 5.51 8.73 -15.40
C VAL A 226 5.07 10.19 -15.27
N ALA A 227 5.20 10.80 -14.09
CA ALA A 227 4.90 12.21 -13.88
C ALA A 227 5.74 13.13 -14.78
N LEU A 228 7.07 12.91 -14.83
CA LEU A 228 7.99 13.67 -15.69
C LEU A 228 7.70 13.52 -17.19
N ARG A 229 7.06 12.43 -17.62
CA ARG A 229 6.69 12.17 -19.01
C ARG A 229 5.31 12.69 -19.39
N THR A 230 4.39 12.76 -18.45
CA THR A 230 2.99 13.10 -18.71
C THR A 230 2.60 14.49 -18.25
N GLY A 231 3.35 15.06 -17.30
CA GLY A 231 2.97 16.29 -16.58
C GLY A 231 1.88 16.07 -15.53
N ALA A 232 1.49 14.81 -15.26
CA ALA A 232 0.51 14.51 -14.23
C ALA A 232 1.08 14.84 -12.83
N PRO A 233 0.33 15.53 -11.96
CA PRO A 233 0.77 15.85 -10.62
C PRO A 233 0.89 14.59 -9.76
N ILE A 234 1.90 14.56 -8.88
CA ILE A 234 2.04 13.54 -7.83
C ILE A 234 1.49 14.11 -6.53
N LEU A 235 0.52 13.42 -5.96
CA LEU A 235 -0.16 13.77 -4.72
C LEU A 235 0.25 12.77 -3.63
N PRO A 236 1.14 13.13 -2.70
CA PRO A 236 1.46 12.27 -1.57
C PRO A 236 0.22 12.09 -0.70
N THR A 237 -0.14 10.85 -0.42
CA THR A 237 -1.41 10.51 0.23
C THR A 237 -1.23 9.40 1.24
N ALA A 238 -1.95 9.46 2.35
CA ALA A 238 -2.07 8.36 3.31
C ALA A 238 -3.52 8.15 3.71
N VAL A 239 -3.84 6.95 4.18
CA VAL A 239 -5.18 6.60 4.66
C VAL A 239 -5.06 6.01 6.05
N TYR A 240 -5.34 6.82 7.06
CA TYR A 240 -5.22 6.42 8.45
C TYR A 240 -6.50 5.75 8.96
N PHE A 241 -6.34 4.72 9.77
CA PHE A 241 -7.40 4.30 10.66
C PHE A 241 -7.59 5.35 11.76
N THR A 242 -8.84 5.58 12.16
CA THR A 242 -9.18 6.46 13.27
C THR A 242 -9.58 5.67 14.51
N ASP A 243 -9.84 6.34 15.64
CA ASP A 243 -10.33 5.71 16.88
C ASP A 243 -11.71 5.08 16.72
N ARG A 244 -12.46 5.48 15.70
CA ARG A 244 -13.72 4.82 15.36
C ARG A 244 -13.41 3.44 14.75
N PHE A 245 -14.10 2.39 15.19
CA PHE A 245 -13.85 1.00 14.79
C PHE A 245 -13.87 0.77 13.27
N ASP A 246 -14.63 1.58 12.51
CA ASP A 246 -14.75 1.54 11.05
C ASP A 246 -14.30 2.86 10.39
N GLY A 247 -13.63 3.73 11.13
CA GLY A 247 -13.31 5.08 10.66
C GLY A 247 -11.99 5.18 9.92
N HIS A 248 -11.99 5.96 8.84
CA HIS A 248 -10.82 6.24 8.00
C HIS A 248 -10.66 7.73 7.76
N LEU A 249 -9.41 8.18 7.64
CA LEU A 249 -9.04 9.52 7.23
C LEU A 249 -8.10 9.45 6.01
N GLY A 250 -8.61 9.83 4.85
CA GLY A 250 -7.78 10.08 3.66
C GLY A 250 -7.14 11.46 3.76
N TYR A 251 -5.82 11.50 3.75
CA TYR A 251 -5.05 12.73 3.82
C TYR A 251 -4.24 12.91 2.55
N VAL A 252 -4.61 13.90 1.73
CA VAL A 252 -3.97 14.22 0.45
C VAL A 252 -3.17 15.50 0.62
N ARG A 253 -1.86 15.42 0.44
CA ARG A 253 -0.96 16.58 0.52
C ARG A 253 -0.93 17.35 -0.82
N PRO A 254 -0.49 18.61 -0.82
CA PRO A 254 -0.28 19.36 -2.05
C PRO A 254 0.61 18.62 -3.03
N PRO A 255 0.46 18.86 -4.36
CA PRO A 255 1.30 18.22 -5.36
C PRO A 255 2.77 18.61 -5.18
N ILE A 256 3.66 17.63 -5.35
CA ILE A 256 5.10 17.87 -5.35
C ILE A 256 5.57 18.42 -6.72
N PRO A 257 6.66 19.23 -6.76
CA PRO A 257 7.22 19.72 -8.02
C PRO A 257 7.78 18.61 -8.90
N VAL A 258 7.33 18.49 -10.16
CA VAL A 258 7.73 17.43 -11.12
C VAL A 258 8.35 18.00 -12.42
N ASP A 259 8.74 19.26 -12.46
CA ASP A 259 9.36 19.89 -13.62
C ASP A 259 10.75 19.31 -13.92
N ARG A 260 11.11 19.32 -15.23
CA ARG A 260 12.43 18.91 -15.70
C ARG A 260 13.47 19.97 -15.34
N GLN A 261 14.53 19.59 -14.61
CA GLN A 261 15.62 20.47 -14.17
C GLN A 261 16.98 19.96 -14.65
N ALA A 262 17.16 18.65 -14.81
CA ALA A 262 18.42 18.04 -15.21
C ALA A 262 18.48 17.74 -16.72
N LYS A 263 19.71 17.59 -17.24
CA LYS A 263 19.94 17.16 -18.63
C LYS A 263 19.45 15.72 -18.88
N ARG A 264 19.68 14.83 -17.91
CA ARG A 264 19.33 13.42 -18.00
C ARG A 264 18.02 13.16 -17.24
N LEU A 265 17.11 12.43 -17.86
CA LEU A 265 15.85 12.06 -17.23
C LEU A 265 16.04 11.31 -15.89
N ARG A 266 17.04 10.43 -15.81
CA ARG A 266 17.29 9.65 -14.60
C ARG A 266 17.62 10.53 -13.39
N ASP A 267 18.30 11.65 -13.59
CA ASP A 267 18.70 12.55 -12.51
C ASP A 267 17.45 13.29 -11.96
N ASP A 268 16.51 13.67 -12.84
CA ASP A 268 15.21 14.16 -12.42
C ASP A 268 14.35 13.08 -11.75
N VAL A 269 14.38 11.84 -12.24
CA VAL A 269 13.67 10.72 -11.62
C VAL A 269 14.19 10.52 -10.20
N GLN A 270 15.50 10.52 -9.99
CA GLN A 270 16.09 10.40 -8.64
C GLN A 270 15.66 11.57 -7.73
N ARG A 271 15.75 12.82 -8.23
CA ARG A 271 15.31 14.01 -7.49
C ARG A 271 13.83 13.94 -7.08
N VAL A 272 12.96 13.59 -8.02
CA VAL A 272 11.51 13.50 -7.73
C VAL A 272 11.21 12.32 -6.81
N THR A 273 11.90 11.18 -6.95
CA THR A 273 11.76 10.05 -6.03
C THR A 273 12.20 10.44 -4.61
N GLN A 274 13.26 11.26 -4.46
CA GLN A 274 13.64 11.80 -3.16
C GLN A 274 12.56 12.69 -2.56
N LEU A 275 11.91 13.54 -3.37
CA LEU A 275 10.78 14.34 -2.90
C LEU A 275 9.62 13.47 -2.44
N ILE A 276 9.31 12.39 -3.17
CA ILE A 276 8.31 11.39 -2.75
C ILE A 276 8.72 10.79 -1.40
N ALA A 277 9.96 10.32 -1.25
CA ALA A 277 10.46 9.74 -0.01
C ALA A 277 10.26 10.69 1.19
N THR A 278 10.64 11.96 1.03
CA THR A 278 10.48 12.99 2.07
C THR A 278 9.02 13.18 2.46
N GLU A 279 8.11 13.19 1.49
CA GLU A 279 6.67 13.32 1.76
C GLU A 279 6.10 12.06 2.44
N LEU A 280 6.57 10.87 2.04
CA LEU A 280 6.18 9.62 2.68
C LEU A 280 6.64 9.56 4.14
N GLU A 281 7.83 10.07 4.46
CA GLU A 281 8.28 10.20 5.86
C GLU A 281 7.31 11.03 6.71
N VAL A 282 6.85 12.19 6.18
CA VAL A 282 5.87 13.03 6.86
C VAL A 282 4.59 12.27 7.12
N LEU A 283 4.10 11.51 6.13
CA LEU A 283 2.88 10.73 6.24
C LEU A 283 3.02 9.58 7.24
N ILE A 284 4.12 8.82 7.18
CA ILE A 284 4.38 7.66 8.04
C ILE A 284 4.59 8.09 9.50
N ARG A 285 5.33 9.21 9.75
CA ARG A 285 5.56 9.73 11.12
C ARG A 285 4.27 10.08 11.85
N ARG A 286 3.18 10.36 11.15
CA ARG A 286 1.87 10.67 11.76
C ARG A 286 1.22 9.46 12.42
N ALA A 287 1.43 8.24 11.90
CA ALA A 287 0.92 6.99 12.46
C ALA A 287 1.83 5.80 12.14
N PRO A 288 3.02 5.72 12.77
CA PRO A 288 4.03 4.70 12.42
C PRO A 288 3.55 3.26 12.61
N SER A 289 2.73 3.00 13.61
CA SER A 289 2.16 1.67 13.86
C SER A 289 1.07 1.25 12.85
N GLN A 290 0.66 2.16 11.96
CA GLN A 290 -0.22 1.82 10.85
C GLN A 290 0.54 1.57 9.54
N TRP A 291 1.87 1.61 9.55
CA TRP A 291 2.71 1.33 8.39
C TRP A 291 2.99 -0.16 8.29
N HIS A 292 2.49 -0.78 7.22
CA HIS A 292 2.48 -2.23 7.01
C HIS A 292 3.66 -2.74 6.17
N LEU A 293 4.83 -2.13 6.32
CA LEU A 293 6.06 -2.59 5.70
C LEU A 293 6.75 -3.62 6.61
N PHE A 294 6.52 -4.90 6.36
CA PHE A 294 6.98 -6.02 7.18
C PHE A 294 8.15 -6.79 6.53
N GLN A 295 8.70 -6.25 5.45
CA GLN A 295 9.83 -6.80 4.71
C GLN A 295 11.05 -5.88 4.86
N PRO A 296 12.27 -6.40 4.66
CA PRO A 296 13.49 -5.60 4.61
C PRO A 296 13.37 -4.49 3.56
N ASN A 297 13.83 -3.30 3.89
CA ASN A 297 13.75 -2.14 2.99
C ASN A 297 15.05 -1.31 2.95
N TRP A 298 15.99 -1.59 3.83
CA TRP A 298 17.30 -0.92 3.88
C TRP A 298 18.43 -1.93 3.86
N PRO A 299 19.61 -1.56 3.30
CA PRO A 299 20.77 -2.44 3.29
C PRO A 299 21.18 -2.96 4.67
N SER A 300 20.86 -2.22 5.73
CA SER A 300 21.13 -2.64 7.11
C SER A 300 20.09 -3.62 7.68
N ASP A 301 18.99 -3.89 6.97
CA ASP A 301 17.98 -4.85 7.42
C ASP A 301 18.43 -6.29 7.15
N PRO A 302 18.18 -7.23 8.08
CA PRO A 302 18.40 -8.65 7.82
C PRO A 302 17.59 -9.13 6.61
N GLY A 303 18.23 -9.85 5.68
CA GLY A 303 17.58 -10.37 4.47
C GLY A 303 17.34 -9.34 3.37
N TYR A 304 17.92 -8.13 3.46
CA TYR A 304 17.84 -7.15 2.36
C TYR A 304 18.49 -7.69 1.08
N GLY A 305 17.77 -7.57 -0.03
CA GLY A 305 18.25 -8.07 -1.33
C GLY A 305 18.10 -9.58 -1.54
N GLU A 306 17.65 -10.32 -0.54
CA GLU A 306 17.25 -11.71 -0.74
C GLU A 306 15.88 -11.75 -1.45
N PRO A 307 15.67 -12.74 -2.37
CA PRO A 307 14.33 -12.93 -2.94
C PRO A 307 13.34 -13.09 -1.80
N SER A 308 12.29 -12.27 -1.77
CA SER A 308 11.24 -12.43 -0.78
C SER A 308 10.71 -13.86 -0.94
N SER A 309 10.94 -14.70 0.06
CA SER A 309 10.16 -15.93 0.18
C SER A 309 8.71 -15.46 0.16
N SER A 310 8.03 -15.78 -0.94
CA SER A 310 6.63 -15.47 -1.21
C SER A 310 5.84 -15.54 0.09
N GLU A 311 4.99 -14.55 0.32
CA GLU A 311 4.09 -14.53 1.48
C GLU A 311 3.37 -15.88 1.58
N THR A 312 3.95 -16.80 2.31
CA THR A 312 3.31 -18.02 2.82
C THR A 312 2.64 -17.71 4.13
#